data_57717d1aad099fea6411602b11cc562a
#
_entry.id   57717d1aad099fea6411602b11cc562a
#
_cell.length_a   1.000
_cell.length_b   1.000
_cell.length_c   1.000
_cell.angle_alpha   90.00
_cell.angle_beta   90.00
_cell.angle_gamma   90.00
#
_symmetry.space_group_name_H-M   'P 1'
#
loop_
_entity.id
_entity.type
_entity.pdbx_description
1 polymer ?
#
loop_
_entity_poly.entity_id
_entity_poly.type
_entity_poly.pdbx_seq_one_letter_code
_entity_poly.pdbx_strand_id
1 'polypeptide(L)'
;MAASFSCRLQGSLYALSPALRSCSRLSLALTHRCCHGAPPSSLYAHAREGYSHKPELDMDRVCAEPEAVVRNVERRKGELRGEDVWRIVELWKKLQATKAEISALEEHKKVISQTVKELVSKHEKKTLATLPQYSDARLGGREVRRRLSELRPEESDLEEEFYRRALRLPNDTHPDTPEGDESQARVLELVGHKPEFDFKPKGHVELGENLGLIRQRHLSHISGHRSYYLRGAGTRLQVALQNFTLDKLLHKGFIPLTVPDILKGAVFEGCGMQPHAHRSQVYALDPSRSPDLNLAGTGEVGIAGFFMDHAVRSSDLPVRSVCSSTCYRAETDTGRETWGLYRVHHFNKVEMFAVTADETGQESAEMLDEFVSLQKELFSELELHFRVLDMPTQELGAPAYRKFDIEAWMPGRDSYGEISSGSNCTDYQSRRLNILYEKENGFLRYAHTVNATACAIPRMIISLLETHQTREGAVLVPKALQPYFGAERIEKPTYGPLKYIGPNQQHKYQRPGTSNTITRDR
;
A
#
# COMPACT_ATOMS: atom_id res chain seq x y z
N MET A 1 -0.93 36.71 -42.21
CA MET A 1 -0.12 37.90 -41.95
C MET A 1 0.87 37.55 -40.84
N ALA A 2 2.12 37.46 -41.26
CA ALA A 2 3.24 37.19 -40.36
C ALA A 2 3.70 38.47 -39.70
N ALA A 3 4.13 38.41 -38.44
CA ALA A 3 5.02 39.42 -37.88
C ALA A 3 5.90 38.75 -36.82
N SER A 4 7.12 38.50 -37.22
CA SER A 4 8.27 38.21 -36.34
C SER A 4 8.69 39.51 -35.63
N PHE A 5 9.00 39.42 -34.34
CA PHE A 5 9.81 40.45 -33.67
C PHE A 5 10.98 39.77 -32.95
N SER A 6 12.13 39.96 -33.55
CA SER A 6 13.46 39.83 -32.95
C SER A 6 13.77 41.10 -32.17
N CYS A 7 14.18 40.98 -30.93
CA CYS A 7 14.82 42.08 -30.23
C CYS A 7 16.05 41.56 -29.47
N ARG A 8 17.23 41.92 -30.01
CA ARG A 8 18.53 41.92 -29.31
C ARG A 8 18.56 43.13 -28.40
N LEU A 9 19.00 42.96 -27.16
CA LEU A 9 19.62 44.03 -26.41
C LEU A 9 20.80 43.50 -25.60
N GLN A 10 21.88 44.23 -25.78
CA GLN A 10 23.19 44.08 -25.17
C GLN A 10 23.21 44.50 -23.68
N GLY A 11 24.00 43.82 -22.91
CA GLY A 11 24.98 44.23 -21.96
C GLY A 11 24.63 45.25 -20.87
N SER A 12 24.71 44.81 -19.62
CA SER A 12 25.33 45.62 -18.57
C SER A 12 25.83 44.70 -17.45
N LEU A 13 27.15 44.72 -17.25
CA LEU A 13 27.84 44.11 -16.11
C LEU A 13 27.62 45.03 -14.89
N TYR A 14 27.02 44.52 -13.84
CA TYR A 14 27.22 45.05 -12.50
C TYR A 14 27.73 43.93 -11.59
N ALA A 15 28.91 44.22 -11.05
CA ALA A 15 29.59 43.41 -10.06
C ALA A 15 28.79 43.36 -8.76
N LEU A 16 28.43 42.18 -8.29
CA LEU A 16 27.92 41.93 -6.97
C LEU A 16 28.93 41.11 -6.14
N SER A 17 29.09 41.61 -4.95
CA SER A 17 29.98 41.30 -3.83
C SER A 17 30.14 39.81 -3.50
N PRO A 18 31.27 39.35 -2.88
CA PRO A 18 31.64 37.94 -2.65
C PRO A 18 31.01 37.26 -1.44
N ALA A 19 29.81 37.61 -1.01
CA ALA A 19 29.21 37.10 0.22
C ALA A 19 28.17 35.95 0.03
N LEU A 20 27.95 35.44 -1.19
CA LEU A 20 26.95 34.38 -1.48
C LEU A 20 27.56 33.12 -2.12
N ARG A 21 28.80 32.76 -1.80
CA ARG A 21 29.45 31.53 -2.29
C ARG A 21 29.60 30.43 -1.23
N SER A 22 28.76 30.37 -0.23
CA SER A 22 28.86 29.36 0.86
C SER A 22 27.70 28.34 0.94
N CYS A 23 26.71 28.41 0.05
CA CYS A 23 25.54 27.50 0.16
C CYS A 23 25.39 26.45 -0.96
N SER A 24 26.38 26.34 -1.87
CA SER A 24 26.29 25.41 -3.01
C SER A 24 27.29 24.23 -2.97
N ARG A 25 27.86 23.92 -1.80
CA ARG A 25 28.80 22.78 -1.63
C ARG A 25 28.32 21.68 -0.70
N LEU A 26 27.05 21.65 -0.30
CA LEU A 26 26.47 20.59 0.54
C LEU A 26 25.55 19.62 -0.23
N SER A 27 25.44 19.75 -1.55
CA SER A 27 24.56 18.91 -2.38
C SER A 27 25.30 17.89 -3.27
N LEU A 28 26.60 17.66 -3.09
CA LEU A 28 27.40 16.82 -4.00
C LEU A 28 28.21 15.71 -3.30
N ALA A 29 27.83 15.32 -2.08
CA ALA A 29 28.52 14.25 -1.35
C ALA A 29 27.63 13.01 -1.05
N LEU A 30 26.51 12.83 -1.75
CA LEU A 30 25.61 11.67 -1.59
C LEU A 30 25.53 10.75 -2.82
N THR A 31 26.53 10.83 -3.70
CA THR A 31 26.68 9.80 -4.75
C THR A 31 27.98 9.06 -4.47
N HIS A 32 27.85 7.84 -4.03
CA HIS A 32 28.64 6.64 -4.24
C HIS A 32 28.87 5.81 -2.98
N ARG A 33 28.01 4.82 -2.83
CA ARG A 33 28.45 3.42 -2.64
C ARG A 33 27.28 2.53 -3.07
N CYS A 34 27.24 2.21 -4.36
CA CYS A 34 26.46 1.07 -4.84
C CYS A 34 27.10 -0.20 -4.28
N CYS A 35 26.73 -0.58 -3.07
CA CYS A 35 26.79 -1.96 -2.65
C CYS A 35 25.51 -2.62 -3.15
N HIS A 36 25.57 -3.79 -3.73
CA HIS A 36 24.46 -4.62 -4.15
C HIS A 36 23.56 -4.94 -2.94
N GLY A 37 22.60 -4.09 -2.65
CA GLY A 37 21.69 -4.17 -1.50
C GLY A 37 20.31 -3.68 -1.89
N ALA A 38 19.28 -4.15 -1.17
CA ALA A 38 17.92 -3.66 -1.28
C ALA A 38 17.88 -2.12 -1.24
N PRO A 39 16.91 -1.48 -1.91
CA PRO A 39 16.78 -0.03 -1.90
C PRO A 39 16.60 0.51 -0.46
N PRO A 40 16.95 1.79 -0.19
CA PRO A 40 16.72 2.39 1.12
C PRO A 40 15.23 2.39 1.46
N SER A 41 14.91 2.31 2.75
CA SER A 41 13.52 2.36 3.21
C SER A 41 12.98 3.79 3.16
N SER A 42 11.88 4.00 2.45
CA SER A 42 11.16 5.28 2.42
C SER A 42 10.62 5.65 3.80
N LEU A 43 10.12 4.68 4.56
CA LEU A 43 9.58 4.89 5.91
C LEU A 43 10.66 5.33 6.90
N TYR A 44 11.81 4.68 6.89
CA TYR A 44 12.92 5.08 7.75
C TYR A 44 13.50 6.44 7.33
N ALA A 45 13.64 6.70 6.02
CA ALA A 45 14.07 8.00 5.52
C ALA A 45 13.12 9.13 5.97
N HIS A 46 11.82 8.90 5.87
CA HIS A 46 10.78 9.82 6.34
C HIS A 46 10.91 10.15 7.84
N ALA A 47 11.09 9.12 8.67
CA ALA A 47 11.30 9.28 10.11
C ALA A 47 12.63 9.99 10.44
N ARG A 48 13.71 9.66 9.73
CA ARG A 48 15.03 10.30 9.90
C ARG A 48 15.02 11.79 9.56
N GLU A 49 14.22 12.20 8.60
CA GLU A 49 14.01 13.59 8.24
C GLU A 49 13.13 14.37 9.24
N GLY A 50 12.57 13.68 10.23
CA GLY A 50 11.79 14.27 11.32
C GLY A 50 10.31 14.50 10.99
N TYR A 51 9.79 13.86 9.93
CA TYR A 51 8.37 13.94 9.59
C TYR A 51 7.48 13.02 10.42
N SER A 52 8.05 11.97 11.01
CA SER A 52 7.34 11.00 11.85
C SER A 52 8.27 10.44 12.93
N HIS A 53 7.70 9.76 13.93
CA HIS A 53 8.49 8.95 14.85
C HIS A 53 9.11 7.75 14.12
N LYS A 54 10.27 7.30 14.60
CA LYS A 54 10.88 6.07 14.07
C LYS A 54 9.98 4.89 14.39
N PRO A 55 9.80 3.96 13.42
CA PRO A 55 9.03 2.74 13.67
C PRO A 55 9.55 1.97 14.88
N GLU A 56 8.65 1.54 15.76
CA GLU A 56 8.99 0.80 16.99
C GLU A 56 8.57 -0.66 16.82
N LEU A 57 9.48 -1.47 16.30
CA LEU A 57 9.28 -2.91 16.17
C LEU A 57 9.48 -3.61 17.51
N ASP A 58 8.72 -4.69 17.76
CA ASP A 58 8.86 -5.52 18.97
C ASP A 58 10.13 -6.37 18.90
N MET A 59 11.28 -5.70 19.07
CA MET A 59 12.58 -6.36 19.02
C MET A 59 12.89 -7.16 20.28
N ASP A 60 12.22 -6.90 21.39
CA ASP A 60 12.37 -7.69 22.61
C ASP A 60 11.87 -9.11 22.37
N ARG A 61 10.68 -9.26 21.76
CA ARG A 61 10.14 -10.55 21.33
C ARG A 61 11.01 -11.22 20.27
N VAL A 62 11.42 -10.48 19.23
CA VAL A 62 12.27 -11.01 18.16
C VAL A 62 13.60 -11.54 18.71
N CYS A 63 14.19 -10.87 19.71
CA CYS A 63 15.44 -11.29 20.34
C CYS A 63 15.25 -12.43 21.35
N ALA A 64 14.07 -12.53 21.99
CA ALA A 64 13.75 -13.58 22.95
C ALA A 64 13.48 -14.93 22.26
N GLU A 65 12.80 -14.90 21.10
CA GLU A 65 12.36 -16.11 20.37
C GLU A 65 12.75 -16.10 18.89
N PRO A 66 14.02 -15.92 18.53
CA PRO A 66 14.46 -15.77 17.14
C PRO A 66 14.15 -16.99 16.28
N GLU A 67 14.20 -18.21 16.82
CA GLU A 67 13.85 -19.44 16.11
C GLU A 67 12.36 -19.50 15.73
N ALA A 68 11.48 -18.96 16.56
CA ALA A 68 10.06 -18.86 16.23
C ALA A 68 9.83 -17.87 15.07
N VAL A 69 10.53 -16.74 15.08
CA VAL A 69 10.51 -15.76 13.99
C VAL A 69 11.06 -16.36 12.70
N VAL A 70 12.17 -17.12 12.76
CA VAL A 70 12.71 -17.84 11.61
C VAL A 70 11.67 -18.80 11.02
N ARG A 71 11.04 -19.64 11.85
CA ARG A 71 9.99 -20.55 11.38
C ARG A 71 8.83 -19.81 10.72
N ASN A 72 8.42 -18.67 11.28
CA ASN A 72 7.34 -17.85 10.72
C ASN A 72 7.72 -17.28 9.34
N VAL A 73 8.94 -16.75 9.20
CA VAL A 73 9.47 -16.22 7.93
C VAL A 73 9.55 -17.32 6.86
N GLU A 74 10.05 -18.51 7.20
CA GLU A 74 10.22 -19.63 6.27
C GLU A 74 8.87 -20.22 5.78
N ARG A 75 7.83 -20.16 6.60
CA ARG A 75 6.48 -20.62 6.24
C ARG A 75 5.73 -19.66 5.31
N ARG A 76 6.14 -18.38 5.26
CA ARG A 76 5.51 -17.35 4.45
C ARG A 76 6.21 -17.18 3.11
N LYS A 77 5.47 -16.78 2.10
CA LYS A 77 5.98 -16.45 0.75
C LYS A 77 6.56 -15.03 0.74
N GLY A 78 7.65 -14.82 1.47
CA GLY A 78 8.34 -13.52 1.55
C GLY A 78 9.72 -13.56 0.90
N GLU A 79 10.38 -12.39 0.86
CA GLU A 79 11.76 -12.27 0.37
C GLU A 79 12.80 -12.61 1.44
N LEU A 80 12.44 -12.46 2.74
CA LEU A 80 13.34 -12.78 3.84
C LEU A 80 13.51 -14.28 4.03
N ARG A 81 14.69 -14.66 4.56
CA ARG A 81 15.06 -16.02 4.94
C ARG A 81 15.50 -16.04 6.40
N GLY A 82 15.62 -17.23 6.98
CA GLY A 82 16.04 -17.39 8.36
C GLY A 82 17.35 -16.68 8.70
N GLU A 83 18.31 -16.64 7.77
CA GLU A 83 19.58 -15.92 7.94
C GLU A 83 19.39 -14.40 8.12
N ASP A 84 18.39 -13.82 7.46
CA ASP A 84 18.07 -12.38 7.59
C ASP A 84 17.58 -12.07 8.99
N VAL A 85 16.81 -12.96 9.62
CA VAL A 85 16.33 -12.79 11.00
C VAL A 85 17.52 -12.72 11.97
N TRP A 86 18.49 -13.65 11.84
CA TRP A 86 19.70 -13.62 12.68
C TRP A 86 20.53 -12.36 12.45
N ARG A 87 20.60 -11.90 11.21
CA ARG A 87 21.30 -10.64 10.89
C ARG A 87 20.60 -9.43 11.50
N ILE A 88 19.27 -9.39 11.51
CA ILE A 88 18.50 -8.33 12.16
C ILE A 88 18.76 -8.31 13.68
N VAL A 89 18.75 -9.47 14.33
CA VAL A 89 19.06 -9.60 15.76
C VAL A 89 20.48 -9.12 16.07
N GLU A 90 21.46 -9.49 15.25
CA GLU A 90 22.85 -9.04 15.40
C GLU A 90 22.95 -7.51 15.29
N LEU A 91 22.35 -6.93 14.25
CA LEU A 91 22.33 -5.48 14.01
C LEU A 91 21.68 -4.75 15.17
N TRP A 92 20.55 -5.26 15.68
CA TRP A 92 19.87 -4.68 16.83
C TRP A 92 20.77 -4.65 18.07
N LYS A 93 21.40 -5.78 18.41
CA LYS A 93 22.31 -5.86 19.56
C LYS A 93 23.47 -4.88 19.45
N LYS A 94 24.08 -4.77 18.25
CA LYS A 94 25.15 -3.80 17.99
C LYS A 94 24.67 -2.38 18.13
N LEU A 95 23.51 -2.06 17.55
CA LEU A 95 22.89 -0.74 17.62
C LEU A 95 22.60 -0.33 19.07
N GLN A 96 22.05 -1.24 19.89
CA GLN A 96 21.79 -0.97 21.30
C GLN A 96 23.08 -0.74 22.09
N ALA A 97 24.14 -1.53 21.84
CA ALA A 97 25.43 -1.34 22.48
C ALA A 97 26.06 0.02 22.12
N THR A 98 26.02 0.40 20.84
CA THR A 98 26.52 1.70 20.37
C THR A 98 25.72 2.87 20.99
N LYS A 99 24.40 2.76 21.06
CA LYS A 99 23.52 3.77 21.72
C LYS A 99 23.82 3.89 23.22
N ALA A 100 24.07 2.79 23.90
CA ALA A 100 24.43 2.80 25.33
C ALA A 100 25.79 3.47 25.54
N GLU A 101 26.81 3.20 24.70
CA GLU A 101 28.11 3.86 24.77
C GLU A 101 27.99 5.37 24.53
N ILE A 102 27.23 5.79 23.50
CA ILE A 102 26.97 7.21 23.22
C ILE A 102 26.30 7.89 24.41
N SER A 103 25.27 7.26 25.00
CA SER A 103 24.57 7.81 26.18
C SER A 103 25.50 7.99 27.37
N ALA A 104 26.36 7.01 27.67
CA ALA A 104 27.34 7.10 28.75
C ALA A 104 28.35 8.22 28.52
N LEU A 105 28.82 8.38 27.27
CA LEU A 105 29.75 9.46 26.89
C LEU A 105 29.08 10.85 26.93
N GLU A 106 27.82 10.99 26.57
CA GLU A 106 27.09 12.26 26.68
C GLU A 106 26.88 12.64 28.18
N GLU A 107 26.60 11.67 29.06
CA GLU A 107 26.52 11.94 30.48
C GLU A 107 27.89 12.34 31.06
N HIS A 108 28.96 11.62 30.69
CA HIS A 108 30.33 11.98 31.08
C HIS A 108 30.71 13.40 30.60
N LYS A 109 30.30 13.77 29.37
CA LYS A 109 30.49 15.12 28.82
C LYS A 109 29.78 16.20 29.64
N LYS A 110 28.58 15.93 30.17
CA LYS A 110 27.85 16.84 31.05
C LYS A 110 28.63 17.07 32.36
N VAL A 111 29.13 15.97 32.99
CA VAL A 111 29.93 16.03 34.20
C VAL A 111 31.19 16.86 33.98
N ILE A 112 31.96 16.57 32.93
CA ILE A 112 33.16 17.35 32.56
C ILE A 112 32.83 18.83 32.35
N SER A 113 31.74 19.13 31.64
CA SER A 113 31.31 20.51 31.38
C SER A 113 30.97 21.26 32.66
N GLN A 114 30.33 20.59 33.62
CA GLN A 114 30.01 21.15 34.93
C GLN A 114 31.28 21.44 35.75
N THR A 115 32.20 20.47 35.79
CA THR A 115 33.51 20.62 36.45
C THR A 115 34.31 21.81 35.91
N VAL A 116 34.35 21.93 34.56
CA VAL A 116 35.02 23.06 33.92
C VAL A 116 34.36 24.39 34.28
N LYS A 117 33.03 24.48 34.29
CA LYS A 117 32.28 25.69 34.70
C LYS A 117 32.62 26.08 36.17
N GLU A 118 32.66 25.13 37.07
CA GLU A 118 33.00 25.38 38.47
C GLU A 118 34.42 25.86 38.67
N LEU A 119 35.39 25.26 37.96
CA LEU A 119 36.78 25.68 38.04
C LEU A 119 36.96 27.11 37.46
N VAL A 120 36.27 27.40 36.35
CA VAL A 120 36.28 28.73 35.72
C VAL A 120 35.67 29.82 36.64
N SER A 121 34.61 29.45 37.39
CA SER A 121 33.98 30.40 38.32
C SER A 121 34.79 30.68 39.59
N LYS A 122 35.67 29.73 40.02
CA LYS A 122 36.44 29.82 41.27
C LYS A 122 37.87 30.40 41.07
N HIS A 123 38.41 30.43 39.85
CA HIS A 123 39.81 30.77 39.60
C HIS A 123 39.99 31.80 38.49
N GLU A 124 40.97 32.69 38.64
CA GLU A 124 41.35 33.61 37.57
C GLU A 124 42.00 32.88 36.39
N LYS A 125 41.87 33.43 35.17
CA LYS A 125 42.36 32.83 33.93
C LYS A 125 43.83 32.39 33.95
N LYS A 126 44.70 33.14 34.63
CA LYS A 126 46.15 32.82 34.76
C LYS A 126 46.40 31.59 35.63
N THR A 127 45.67 31.44 36.73
CA THR A 127 45.78 30.32 37.66
C THR A 127 45.09 29.06 37.13
N LEU A 128 44.03 29.24 36.32
CA LEU A 128 43.25 28.14 35.75
C LEU A 128 44.09 27.23 34.85
N ALA A 129 45.00 27.81 34.05
CA ALA A 129 45.85 27.06 33.11
C ALA A 129 46.90 26.17 33.83
N THR A 130 47.21 26.41 35.07
CA THR A 130 48.20 25.66 35.89
C THR A 130 47.56 24.61 36.79
N LEU A 131 46.21 24.58 36.83
CA LEU A 131 45.49 23.57 37.65
C LEU A 131 45.47 22.21 36.95
N PRO A 132 46.00 21.12 37.57
CA PRO A 132 45.96 19.77 37.01
C PRO A 132 44.52 19.35 36.68
N GLN A 133 43.57 19.58 37.58
CA GLN A 133 42.14 19.24 37.42
C GLN A 133 41.53 19.89 36.18
N TYR A 134 41.89 21.12 35.82
CA TYR A 134 41.40 21.78 34.61
C TYR A 134 42.03 21.17 33.33
N SER A 135 43.32 20.83 33.39
CA SER A 135 44.01 20.16 32.30
C SER A 135 43.40 18.79 32.03
N ASP A 136 43.16 17.99 33.07
CA ASP A 136 42.58 16.65 32.99
C ASP A 136 41.15 16.70 32.45
N ALA A 137 40.31 17.63 32.94
CA ALA A 137 38.97 17.85 32.41
C ALA A 137 38.97 18.22 30.95
N ARG A 138 39.92 19.05 30.50
CA ARG A 138 40.08 19.42 29.07
C ARG A 138 40.54 18.25 28.21
N LEU A 139 41.43 17.40 28.70
CA LEU A 139 41.87 16.19 28.00
C LEU A 139 40.73 15.19 27.91
N GLY A 140 40.03 14.89 29.01
CA GLY A 140 38.86 14.02 29.02
C GLY A 140 37.76 14.53 28.09
N GLY A 141 37.50 15.85 28.08
CA GLY A 141 36.50 16.44 27.21
C GLY A 141 36.88 16.37 25.69
N ARG A 142 38.18 16.35 25.37
CA ARG A 142 38.63 16.11 23.98
C ARG A 142 38.47 14.66 23.57
N GLU A 143 38.81 13.74 24.44
CA GLU A 143 38.69 12.29 24.19
C GLU A 143 37.23 11.87 24.02
N VAL A 144 36.34 12.31 24.93
CA VAL A 144 34.90 12.07 24.83
C VAL A 144 34.35 12.62 23.49
N ARG A 145 34.77 13.82 23.10
CA ARG A 145 34.32 14.43 21.84
C ARG A 145 34.82 13.66 20.62
N ARG A 146 36.09 13.21 20.65
CA ARG A 146 36.66 12.36 19.60
C ARG A 146 35.85 11.07 19.43
N ARG A 147 35.62 10.36 20.54
CA ARG A 147 34.87 9.09 20.52
C ARG A 147 33.43 9.25 20.05
N LEU A 148 32.73 10.30 20.51
CA LEU A 148 31.38 10.63 20.00
C LEU A 148 31.37 10.94 18.51
N SER A 149 32.43 11.57 17.98
CA SER A 149 32.51 11.86 16.53
C SER A 149 32.73 10.61 15.66
N GLU A 150 33.26 9.54 16.24
CA GLU A 150 33.41 8.22 15.60
C GLU A 150 32.13 7.40 15.70
N LEU A 151 31.48 7.37 16.88
CA LEU A 151 30.32 6.54 17.13
C LEU A 151 29.03 7.02 16.45
N ARG A 152 28.82 8.34 16.32
CA ARG A 152 27.60 8.87 15.70
C ARG A 152 27.40 8.47 14.23
N PRO A 153 28.41 8.52 13.35
CA PRO A 153 28.30 7.94 12.01
C PRO A 153 28.02 6.43 12.04
N GLU A 154 28.72 5.68 12.92
CA GLU A 154 28.51 4.23 13.09
C GLU A 154 27.08 3.91 13.53
N GLU A 155 26.53 4.67 14.52
CA GLU A 155 25.12 4.57 14.94
C GLU A 155 24.18 4.78 13.75
N SER A 156 24.43 5.81 12.95
CA SER A 156 23.60 6.13 11.79
C SER A 156 23.61 5.02 10.74
N ASP A 157 24.79 4.47 10.44
CA ASP A 157 24.95 3.39 9.46
C ASP A 157 24.29 2.09 9.95
N LEU A 158 24.47 1.75 11.24
CA LEU A 158 23.84 0.59 11.85
C LEU A 158 22.31 0.71 11.90
N GLU A 159 21.80 1.89 12.21
CA GLU A 159 20.37 2.15 12.27
C GLU A 159 19.71 2.07 10.88
N GLU A 160 20.37 2.63 9.85
CA GLU A 160 19.88 2.53 8.46
C GLU A 160 19.86 1.08 7.97
N GLU A 161 20.92 0.32 8.23
CA GLU A 161 20.98 -1.10 7.86
C GLU A 161 19.95 -1.94 8.62
N PHE A 162 19.75 -1.65 9.92
CA PHE A 162 18.74 -2.30 10.75
C PHE A 162 17.35 -2.07 10.20
N TYR A 163 16.91 -0.82 10.03
CA TYR A 163 15.55 -0.53 9.56
C TYR A 163 15.30 -1.03 8.14
N ARG A 164 16.28 -0.95 7.25
CA ARG A 164 16.18 -1.48 5.90
C ARG A 164 15.82 -2.97 5.87
N ARG A 165 16.26 -3.75 6.86
CA ARG A 165 15.95 -5.18 6.98
C ARG A 165 14.76 -5.45 7.88
N ALA A 166 14.73 -4.86 9.06
CA ALA A 166 13.75 -5.18 10.09
C ALA A 166 12.33 -4.77 9.70
N LEU A 167 12.14 -3.67 8.95
CA LEU A 167 10.83 -3.26 8.46
C LEU A 167 10.19 -4.27 7.49
N ARG A 168 10.98 -5.19 6.95
CA ARG A 168 10.51 -6.26 6.05
C ARG A 168 10.07 -7.53 6.79
N LEU A 169 10.30 -7.60 8.11
CA LEU A 169 9.80 -8.72 8.90
C LEU A 169 8.26 -8.78 8.77
N PRO A 170 7.70 -9.96 8.43
CA PRO A 170 6.26 -10.11 8.39
C PRO A 170 5.67 -10.11 9.80
N ASN A 171 4.39 -9.90 9.89
CA ASN A 171 3.61 -10.10 11.11
C ASN A 171 3.70 -11.55 11.58
N ASP A 172 3.32 -11.81 12.82
CA ASP A 172 3.09 -13.18 13.27
C ASP A 172 1.96 -13.84 12.48
N THR A 173 1.85 -15.13 12.64
CA THR A 173 0.81 -15.94 12.01
C THR A 173 -0.10 -16.51 13.08
N HIS A 174 -1.42 -16.36 12.89
CA HIS A 174 -2.41 -16.95 13.79
C HIS A 174 -2.23 -18.48 13.90
N PRO A 175 -2.29 -19.08 15.11
CA PRO A 175 -2.03 -20.51 15.31
C PRO A 175 -2.91 -21.45 14.44
N ASP A 176 -4.16 -21.06 14.18
CA ASP A 176 -5.11 -21.87 13.40
C ASP A 176 -4.96 -21.67 11.88
N THR A 177 -4.08 -20.78 11.42
CA THR A 177 -3.84 -20.55 9.99
C THR A 177 -3.33 -21.83 9.31
N PRO A 178 -3.95 -22.29 8.21
CA PRO A 178 -3.44 -23.44 7.47
C PRO A 178 -2.00 -23.20 6.98
N GLU A 179 -1.17 -24.24 7.03
CA GLU A 179 0.23 -24.13 6.57
C GLU A 179 0.37 -24.60 5.13
N GLY A 180 1.01 -23.80 4.29
CA GLY A 180 1.33 -24.14 2.91
C GLY A 180 0.85 -23.12 1.88
N ASP A 181 0.70 -23.55 0.65
CA ASP A 181 0.27 -22.75 -0.50
C ASP A 181 -1.27 -22.66 -0.62
N GLU A 182 -1.77 -22.00 -1.66
CA GLU A 182 -3.19 -21.77 -1.93
C GLU A 182 -4.04 -23.05 -1.89
N SER A 183 -3.47 -24.22 -2.23
CA SER A 183 -4.18 -25.51 -2.20
C SER A 183 -4.55 -25.97 -0.79
N GLN A 184 -3.92 -25.41 0.23
CA GLN A 184 -4.17 -25.69 1.64
C GLN A 184 -5.25 -24.76 2.25
N ALA A 185 -5.82 -23.85 1.46
CA ALA A 185 -6.88 -22.97 1.91
C ALA A 185 -8.08 -23.78 2.41
N ARG A 186 -8.54 -23.48 3.63
CA ARG A 186 -9.63 -24.21 4.27
C ARG A 186 -10.97 -23.54 3.98
N VAL A 187 -11.89 -24.29 3.34
CA VAL A 187 -13.26 -23.82 3.15
C VAL A 187 -13.98 -23.82 4.49
N LEU A 188 -14.37 -22.66 4.96
CA LEU A 188 -15.13 -22.49 6.20
C LEU A 188 -16.63 -22.61 5.97
N GLU A 189 -17.11 -22.03 4.87
CA GLU A 189 -18.54 -21.93 4.59
C GLU A 189 -18.81 -21.87 3.09
N LEU A 190 -19.93 -22.44 2.66
CA LEU A 190 -20.52 -22.27 1.34
C LEU A 190 -21.84 -21.51 1.50
N VAL A 191 -22.02 -20.42 0.78
CA VAL A 191 -23.19 -19.52 0.90
C VAL A 191 -23.89 -19.40 -0.44
N GLY A 192 -25.24 -19.35 -0.39
CA GLY A 192 -26.09 -19.23 -1.57
C GLY A 192 -26.22 -20.55 -2.35
N HIS A 193 -27.02 -20.50 -3.42
CA HIS A 193 -27.23 -21.62 -4.32
C HIS A 193 -26.40 -21.45 -5.58
N LYS A 194 -25.64 -22.50 -5.95
CA LYS A 194 -24.90 -22.51 -7.20
C LYS A 194 -25.89 -22.43 -8.38
N PRO A 195 -25.77 -21.44 -9.28
CA PRO A 195 -26.72 -21.29 -10.37
C PRO A 195 -26.63 -22.46 -11.35
N GLU A 196 -27.80 -22.96 -11.72
CA GLU A 196 -27.96 -24.01 -12.74
C GLU A 196 -28.53 -23.38 -14.01
N PHE A 197 -27.96 -23.73 -15.17
CA PHE A 197 -28.39 -23.25 -16.47
C PHE A 197 -28.81 -24.40 -17.38
N ASP A 198 -29.92 -24.25 -18.06
CA ASP A 198 -30.36 -25.15 -19.12
C ASP A 198 -29.75 -24.80 -20.50
N PHE A 199 -28.75 -23.90 -20.51
CA PHE A 199 -27.96 -23.50 -21.64
C PHE A 199 -26.49 -23.35 -21.22
N LYS A 200 -25.58 -23.28 -22.20
CA LYS A 200 -24.16 -23.05 -21.91
C LYS A 200 -23.96 -21.59 -21.47
N PRO A 201 -23.54 -21.32 -20.22
CA PRO A 201 -23.30 -19.97 -19.75
C PRO A 201 -22.12 -19.33 -20.50
N LYS A 202 -22.23 -18.03 -20.76
CA LYS A 202 -21.21 -17.21 -21.41
C LYS A 202 -20.34 -16.52 -20.37
N GLY A 203 -19.07 -16.33 -20.69
CA GLY A 203 -18.18 -15.53 -19.88
C GLY A 203 -18.47 -14.03 -20.01
N HIS A 204 -18.07 -13.27 -19.01
CA HIS A 204 -18.34 -11.83 -18.87
C HIS A 204 -17.85 -10.98 -20.05
N VAL A 205 -16.75 -11.36 -20.73
CA VAL A 205 -16.28 -10.63 -21.91
C VAL A 205 -17.26 -10.76 -23.06
N GLU A 206 -17.72 -11.99 -23.34
CA GLU A 206 -18.72 -12.21 -24.40
C GLU A 206 -20.04 -11.50 -24.11
N LEU A 207 -20.54 -11.63 -22.87
CA LEU A 207 -21.75 -10.94 -22.40
C LEU A 207 -21.58 -9.41 -22.50
N GLY A 208 -20.46 -8.91 -21.98
CA GLY A 208 -20.17 -7.49 -21.93
C GLY A 208 -20.03 -6.86 -23.32
N GLU A 209 -19.39 -7.55 -24.27
CA GLU A 209 -19.29 -7.08 -25.67
C GLU A 209 -20.66 -7.14 -26.38
N ASN A 210 -21.43 -8.23 -26.21
CA ASN A 210 -22.74 -8.39 -26.82
C ASN A 210 -23.77 -7.36 -26.33
N LEU A 211 -23.69 -7.00 -25.05
CA LEU A 211 -24.53 -5.98 -24.42
C LEU A 211 -23.96 -4.56 -24.52
N GLY A 212 -22.80 -4.40 -25.15
CA GLY A 212 -22.13 -3.10 -25.29
C GLY A 212 -21.65 -2.47 -23.99
N LEU A 213 -21.39 -3.29 -22.94
CA LEU A 213 -20.98 -2.86 -21.61
C LEU A 213 -19.47 -2.69 -21.48
N ILE A 214 -18.70 -3.59 -22.11
CA ILE A 214 -17.26 -3.73 -21.96
C ILE A 214 -16.60 -3.58 -23.31
N ARG A 215 -15.50 -2.84 -23.36
CA ARG A 215 -14.59 -2.80 -24.50
C ARG A 215 -13.17 -3.05 -24.04
N GLN A 216 -12.58 -4.16 -24.47
CA GLN A 216 -11.18 -4.52 -24.23
C GLN A 216 -10.39 -4.70 -25.53
N ARG A 217 -11.06 -4.95 -26.65
CA ARG A 217 -10.39 -5.15 -27.93
C ARG A 217 -9.79 -3.85 -28.46
N HIS A 218 -8.64 -3.96 -29.11
CA HIS A 218 -7.92 -2.85 -29.76
C HIS A 218 -7.53 -1.71 -28.80
N LEU A 219 -7.13 -2.04 -27.56
CA LEU A 219 -6.67 -1.06 -26.59
C LEU A 219 -5.14 -1.01 -26.43
N SER A 220 -4.40 -1.98 -26.96
CA SER A 220 -2.95 -2.08 -26.79
C SER A 220 -2.18 -0.82 -27.23
N HIS A 221 -2.69 -0.09 -28.21
CA HIS A 221 -2.10 1.17 -28.71
C HIS A 221 -2.67 2.43 -28.06
N ILE A 222 -3.65 2.29 -27.16
CA ILE A 222 -4.30 3.42 -26.45
C ILE A 222 -3.83 3.46 -24.99
N SER A 223 -4.01 2.35 -24.28
CA SER A 223 -3.79 2.25 -22.82
C SER A 223 -3.06 0.97 -22.40
N GLY A 224 -2.58 0.18 -23.38
CA GLY A 224 -1.88 -1.08 -23.12
C GLY A 224 -2.83 -2.26 -22.91
N HIS A 225 -2.23 -3.38 -22.55
CA HIS A 225 -2.95 -4.58 -22.15
C HIS A 225 -3.59 -4.40 -20.75
N ARG A 226 -4.53 -5.29 -20.37
CA ARG A 226 -5.22 -5.26 -19.06
C ARG A 226 -5.92 -3.92 -18.74
N SER A 227 -6.29 -3.18 -19.80
CA SER A 227 -7.14 -1.99 -19.70
C SER A 227 -8.52 -2.29 -20.27
N TYR A 228 -9.49 -1.47 -19.93
CA TYR A 228 -10.88 -1.63 -20.35
C TYR A 228 -11.61 -0.29 -20.35
N TYR A 229 -12.68 -0.24 -21.13
CA TYR A 229 -13.72 0.78 -20.99
C TYR A 229 -15.01 0.10 -20.55
N LEU A 230 -15.72 0.72 -19.61
CA LEU A 230 -17.12 0.47 -19.36
C LEU A 230 -17.97 1.49 -20.13
N ARG A 231 -19.13 1.05 -20.63
CA ARG A 231 -20.01 1.91 -21.40
C ARG A 231 -21.47 1.63 -21.05
N GLY A 232 -22.32 2.67 -21.07
CA GLY A 232 -23.76 2.53 -20.89
C GLY A 232 -24.12 1.83 -19.58
N ALA A 233 -24.83 0.72 -19.66
CA ALA A 233 -25.21 -0.06 -18.48
C ALA A 233 -23.99 -0.59 -17.68
N GLY A 234 -22.85 -0.84 -18.31
CA GLY A 234 -21.63 -1.24 -17.60
C GLY A 234 -21.12 -0.16 -16.65
N THR A 235 -21.09 1.11 -17.08
CA THR A 235 -20.72 2.24 -16.21
C THR A 235 -21.77 2.44 -15.10
N ARG A 236 -23.08 2.33 -15.43
CA ARG A 236 -24.15 2.40 -14.44
C ARG A 236 -24.02 1.30 -13.38
N LEU A 237 -23.67 0.07 -13.79
CA LEU A 237 -23.46 -1.05 -12.88
C LEU A 237 -22.31 -0.80 -11.90
N GLN A 238 -21.18 -0.24 -12.37
CA GLN A 238 -20.08 0.20 -11.50
C GLN A 238 -20.56 1.20 -10.44
N VAL A 239 -21.24 2.27 -10.87
CA VAL A 239 -21.74 3.31 -9.95
C VAL A 239 -22.78 2.75 -8.98
N ALA A 240 -23.68 1.89 -9.48
CA ALA A 240 -24.68 1.23 -8.65
C ALA A 240 -24.06 0.35 -7.55
N LEU A 241 -23.04 -0.44 -7.89
CA LEU A 241 -22.30 -1.26 -6.91
C LEU A 241 -21.57 -0.41 -5.86
N GLN A 242 -20.93 0.68 -6.28
CA GLN A 242 -20.27 1.60 -5.36
C GLN A 242 -21.29 2.22 -4.37
N ASN A 243 -22.40 2.75 -4.88
CA ASN A 243 -23.42 3.39 -4.05
C ASN A 243 -24.13 2.40 -3.13
N PHE A 244 -24.50 1.22 -3.64
CA PHE A 244 -25.10 0.15 -2.85
C PHE A 244 -24.21 -0.24 -1.67
N THR A 245 -22.92 -0.49 -1.94
CA THR A 245 -21.97 -0.92 -0.92
C THR A 245 -21.73 0.18 0.13
N LEU A 246 -21.51 1.42 -0.33
CA LEU A 246 -21.30 2.56 0.56
C LEU A 246 -22.53 2.80 1.44
N ASP A 247 -23.72 2.83 0.86
CA ASP A 247 -24.97 3.09 1.59
C ASP A 247 -25.20 2.05 2.69
N LYS A 248 -25.00 0.77 2.39
CA LYS A 248 -25.09 -0.32 3.37
C LYS A 248 -24.12 -0.13 4.53
N LEU A 249 -22.87 0.19 4.25
CA LEU A 249 -21.84 0.36 5.29
C LEU A 249 -22.05 1.64 6.11
N LEU A 250 -22.54 2.73 5.49
CA LEU A 250 -22.91 3.94 6.21
C LEU A 250 -24.03 3.68 7.21
N HIS A 251 -25.06 2.90 6.84
CA HIS A 251 -26.13 2.49 7.75
C HIS A 251 -25.64 1.58 8.90
N LYS A 252 -24.52 0.89 8.73
CA LYS A 252 -23.84 0.13 9.77
C LYS A 252 -22.89 0.98 10.63
N GLY A 253 -22.81 2.30 10.40
CA GLY A 253 -22.04 3.24 11.20
C GLY A 253 -20.58 3.41 10.76
N PHE A 254 -20.24 3.04 9.53
CA PHE A 254 -18.91 3.33 8.99
C PHE A 254 -18.76 4.82 8.64
N ILE A 255 -17.59 5.36 8.89
CA ILE A 255 -17.22 6.73 8.56
C ILE A 255 -16.70 6.77 7.12
N PRO A 256 -17.34 7.50 6.20
CA PRO A 256 -16.85 7.61 4.84
C PRO A 256 -15.62 8.50 4.76
N LEU A 257 -14.59 8.02 4.05
CA LEU A 257 -13.38 8.77 3.75
C LEU A 257 -13.16 8.86 2.24
N THR A 258 -12.68 10.02 1.79
CA THR A 258 -12.06 10.16 0.47
C THR A 258 -10.56 10.23 0.68
N VAL A 259 -9.83 9.31 0.08
CA VAL A 259 -8.38 9.18 0.26
C VAL A 259 -7.63 9.62 -0.99
N PRO A 260 -6.40 10.14 -0.86
CA PRO A 260 -5.57 10.45 -2.02
C PRO A 260 -5.16 9.17 -2.76
N ASP A 261 -5.12 9.23 -4.09
CA ASP A 261 -4.61 8.13 -4.94
C ASP A 261 -3.08 8.10 -4.99
N ILE A 262 -2.41 9.22 -4.66
CA ILE A 262 -0.96 9.40 -4.71
C ILE A 262 -0.43 9.62 -3.30
N LEU A 263 0.47 8.76 -2.86
CA LEU A 263 0.99 8.77 -1.50
C LEU A 263 2.52 8.57 -1.48
N LYS A 264 3.14 8.95 -0.37
CA LYS A 264 4.56 8.69 -0.09
C LYS A 264 4.85 7.21 0.09
N GLY A 265 6.02 6.74 -0.36
CA GLY A 265 6.45 5.37 -0.18
C GLY A 265 6.47 4.91 1.27
N ALA A 266 6.69 5.83 2.21
CA ALA A 266 6.62 5.57 3.64
C ALA A 266 5.28 4.95 4.08
N VAL A 267 4.15 5.42 3.55
CA VAL A 267 2.83 4.89 3.90
C VAL A 267 2.66 3.47 3.35
N PHE A 268 3.14 3.22 2.12
CA PHE A 268 3.14 1.87 1.53
C PHE A 268 3.97 0.88 2.34
N GLU A 269 5.20 1.26 2.72
CA GLU A 269 6.05 0.40 3.55
C GLU A 269 5.43 0.14 4.92
N GLY A 270 4.78 1.13 5.52
CA GLY A 270 4.03 0.97 6.76
C GLY A 270 2.88 -0.04 6.65
N CYS A 271 2.26 -0.13 5.47
CA CYS A 271 1.25 -1.13 5.13
C CYS A 271 1.85 -2.47 4.63
N GLY A 272 3.16 -2.66 4.71
CA GLY A 272 3.84 -3.90 4.30
C GLY A 272 4.07 -4.04 2.80
N MET A 273 3.87 -2.97 2.01
CA MET A 273 4.12 -2.95 0.58
C MET A 273 5.52 -2.40 0.31
N GLN A 274 6.18 -2.88 -0.75
CA GLN A 274 7.54 -2.47 -1.12
C GLN A 274 7.52 -1.73 -2.47
N PRO A 275 7.37 -0.39 -2.50
CA PRO A 275 7.22 0.35 -3.75
C PRO A 275 8.46 0.23 -4.66
N HIS A 276 9.65 0.09 -4.06
CA HIS A 276 10.92 0.05 -4.78
C HIS A 276 11.47 -1.38 -5.01
N ALA A 277 10.70 -2.43 -4.70
CA ALA A 277 11.12 -3.81 -4.99
C ALA A 277 11.14 -4.07 -6.50
N HIS A 278 12.03 -4.96 -6.94
CA HIS A 278 12.21 -5.28 -8.38
C HIS A 278 10.92 -5.76 -9.08
N ARG A 279 10.02 -6.43 -8.36
CA ARG A 279 8.71 -6.90 -8.85
C ARG A 279 7.57 -6.27 -8.06
N SER A 280 7.67 -4.97 -7.79
CA SER A 280 6.62 -4.26 -7.09
C SER A 280 5.31 -4.25 -7.89
N GLN A 281 4.20 -4.44 -7.19
CA GLN A 281 2.86 -4.21 -7.74
C GLN A 281 2.48 -2.72 -7.74
N VAL A 282 3.29 -1.88 -7.11
CA VAL A 282 3.06 -0.43 -6.96
C VAL A 282 3.61 0.31 -8.17
N TYR A 283 2.82 1.20 -8.73
CA TYR A 283 3.29 2.17 -9.73
C TYR A 283 3.97 3.35 -9.03
N ALA A 284 5.28 3.48 -9.21
CA ALA A 284 6.02 4.67 -8.79
C ALA A 284 5.93 5.77 -9.85
N LEU A 285 5.75 7.02 -9.41
CA LEU A 285 5.85 8.19 -10.28
C LEU A 285 7.32 8.48 -10.60
N ASP A 286 7.55 9.23 -11.69
CA ASP A 286 8.91 9.63 -12.08
C ASP A 286 9.63 10.34 -10.92
N PRO A 287 10.68 9.74 -10.35
CA PRO A 287 11.35 10.29 -9.17
C PRO A 287 12.04 11.64 -9.44
N SER A 288 12.32 11.96 -10.70
CA SER A 288 12.89 13.27 -11.06
C SER A 288 11.91 14.42 -10.89
N ARG A 289 10.60 14.14 -10.95
CA ARG A 289 9.52 15.12 -10.81
C ARG A 289 8.82 15.03 -9.46
N SER A 290 8.69 13.83 -8.95
CA SER A 290 7.88 13.53 -7.76
C SER A 290 8.60 12.50 -6.90
N PRO A 291 9.62 12.92 -6.12
CA PRO A 291 10.39 11.99 -5.30
C PRO A 291 9.49 11.21 -4.35
N ASP A 292 9.61 9.88 -4.37
CA ASP A 292 8.93 8.95 -3.46
C ASP A 292 7.39 9.02 -3.48
N LEU A 293 6.78 9.44 -4.62
CA LEU A 293 5.32 9.38 -4.79
C LEU A 293 4.93 8.15 -5.60
N ASN A 294 3.86 7.48 -5.17
CA ASN A 294 3.40 6.21 -5.70
C ASN A 294 1.87 6.19 -5.81
N LEU A 295 1.34 5.43 -6.77
CA LEU A 295 -0.10 5.22 -6.94
C LEU A 295 -0.61 4.10 -6.04
N ALA A 296 -1.69 4.37 -5.31
CA ALA A 296 -2.30 3.41 -4.39
C ALA A 296 -2.92 2.22 -5.15
N GLY A 297 -2.57 1.01 -4.74
CA GLY A 297 -3.16 -0.24 -5.24
C GLY A 297 -4.39 -0.71 -4.45
N THR A 298 -4.75 0.02 -3.39
CA THR A 298 -5.87 -0.23 -2.48
C THR A 298 -6.16 1.02 -1.66
N GLY A 299 -7.42 1.22 -1.27
CA GLY A 299 -7.82 2.29 -0.36
C GLY A 299 -7.25 2.17 1.05
N GLU A 300 -6.87 0.96 1.46
CA GLU A 300 -6.20 0.67 2.73
C GLU A 300 -5.02 1.62 3.00
N VAL A 301 -4.12 1.80 2.01
CA VAL A 301 -2.93 2.66 2.16
C VAL A 301 -3.33 4.10 2.47
N GLY A 302 -4.35 4.60 1.77
CA GLY A 302 -4.86 5.96 1.98
C GLY A 302 -5.51 6.13 3.36
N ILE A 303 -6.27 5.13 3.82
CA ILE A 303 -6.91 5.18 5.14
C ILE A 303 -5.85 5.02 6.24
N ALA A 304 -4.91 4.10 6.11
CA ALA A 304 -3.81 3.96 7.07
C ALA A 304 -2.98 5.25 7.17
N GLY A 305 -2.74 5.91 6.03
CA GLY A 305 -2.10 7.24 5.99
C GLY A 305 -2.89 8.34 6.69
N PHE A 306 -4.23 8.25 6.72
CA PHE A 306 -5.07 9.19 7.49
C PHE A 306 -4.83 9.06 9.00
N PHE A 307 -4.58 7.86 9.50
CA PHE A 307 -4.30 7.61 10.91
C PHE A 307 -2.80 7.73 11.28
N MET A 308 -1.90 7.85 10.31
CA MET A 308 -0.46 7.94 10.56
C MET A 308 -0.14 9.10 11.51
N ASP A 309 0.67 8.83 12.55
CA ASP A 309 1.06 9.77 13.61
C ASP A 309 -0.12 10.35 14.43
N HIS A 310 -1.21 9.59 14.55
CA HIS A 310 -2.37 10.01 15.33
C HIS A 310 -2.72 8.98 16.41
N ALA A 311 -3.29 9.50 17.49
CA ALA A 311 -3.87 8.71 18.57
C ALA A 311 -5.40 8.88 18.60
N VAL A 312 -6.11 7.76 18.77
CA VAL A 312 -7.56 7.71 18.97
C VAL A 312 -7.84 7.49 20.45
N ARG A 313 -8.84 8.15 21.03
CA ARG A 313 -9.24 7.87 22.42
C ARG A 313 -9.84 6.47 22.52
N SER A 314 -9.55 5.75 23.59
CA SER A 314 -10.11 4.42 23.81
C SER A 314 -11.65 4.39 23.79
N SER A 315 -12.31 5.47 24.26
CA SER A 315 -13.77 5.62 24.21
C SER A 315 -14.36 5.68 22.80
N ASP A 316 -13.56 6.05 21.80
CA ASP A 316 -13.99 6.23 20.41
C ASP A 316 -13.70 4.99 19.55
N LEU A 317 -13.06 3.96 20.12
CA LEU A 317 -12.76 2.69 19.45
C LEU A 317 -13.91 1.68 19.57
N PRO A 318 -14.14 0.84 18.55
CA PRO A 318 -13.41 0.80 17.28
C PRO A 318 -13.83 1.91 16.32
N VAL A 319 -12.87 2.49 15.60
CA VAL A 319 -13.17 3.39 14.48
C VAL A 319 -13.27 2.55 13.22
N ARG A 320 -14.44 2.57 12.56
CA ARG A 320 -14.70 1.85 11.31
C ARG A 320 -14.84 2.86 10.18
N SER A 321 -13.98 2.76 9.19
CA SER A 321 -13.92 3.66 8.04
C SER A 321 -14.20 2.91 6.74
N VAL A 322 -14.76 3.59 5.75
CA VAL A 322 -14.98 3.06 4.40
C VAL A 322 -14.55 4.08 3.36
N CYS A 323 -13.88 3.64 2.31
CA CYS A 323 -13.62 4.48 1.14
C CYS A 323 -13.95 3.75 -0.16
N SER A 324 -14.35 4.52 -1.17
CA SER A 324 -14.38 4.07 -2.56
C SER A 324 -13.26 4.78 -3.30
N SER A 325 -12.26 4.05 -3.75
CA SER A 325 -11.07 4.61 -4.40
C SER A 325 -10.77 3.94 -5.74
N THR A 326 -10.00 4.62 -6.57
CA THR A 326 -9.34 4.00 -7.73
C THR A 326 -8.08 3.29 -7.24
N CYS A 327 -7.90 2.06 -7.68
CA CYS A 327 -6.74 1.23 -7.35
C CYS A 327 -5.89 1.02 -8.60
N TYR A 328 -4.57 1.09 -8.44
CA TYR A 328 -3.58 0.95 -9.50
C TYR A 328 -2.63 -0.19 -9.19
N ARG A 329 -2.51 -1.17 -10.10
CA ARG A 329 -1.62 -2.33 -9.92
C ARG A 329 -0.80 -2.60 -11.16
N ALA A 330 0.50 -2.76 -11.00
CA ALA A 330 1.42 -3.02 -12.10
C ALA A 330 1.25 -4.43 -12.71
N GLU A 331 0.62 -5.36 -11.98
CA GLU A 331 0.33 -6.72 -12.43
C GLU A 331 1.55 -7.40 -13.06
N THR A 332 2.68 -7.35 -12.36
CA THR A 332 3.99 -7.83 -12.84
C THR A 332 4.08 -9.35 -12.97
N ASP A 333 3.16 -10.10 -12.35
CA ASP A 333 3.07 -11.55 -12.47
C ASP A 333 2.52 -11.97 -13.83
N THR A 334 3.37 -12.59 -14.64
CA THR A 334 3.03 -13.02 -16.01
C THR A 334 2.28 -14.34 -16.09
N GLY A 335 2.29 -15.16 -15.03
CA GLY A 335 1.73 -16.52 -14.99
C GLY A 335 0.26 -16.60 -14.58
N ARG A 336 -0.34 -15.50 -14.10
CA ARG A 336 -1.71 -15.49 -13.61
C ARG A 336 -2.68 -14.94 -14.66
N GLU A 337 -3.92 -15.33 -14.53
CA GLU A 337 -5.02 -15.07 -15.46
C GLU A 337 -5.10 -13.63 -15.98
N THR A 338 -4.96 -13.50 -17.29
CA THR A 338 -4.94 -12.20 -18.00
C THR A 338 -6.26 -11.85 -18.69
N TRP A 339 -7.27 -12.73 -18.58
CA TRP A 339 -8.50 -12.62 -19.35
C TRP A 339 -9.54 -11.69 -18.71
N GLY A 340 -10.13 -10.84 -19.55
CA GLY A 340 -11.26 -10.01 -19.17
C GLY A 340 -10.95 -8.96 -18.11
N LEU A 341 -11.90 -8.76 -17.19
CA LEU A 341 -11.84 -7.77 -16.12
C LEU A 341 -11.20 -8.30 -14.83
N TYR A 342 -10.77 -9.57 -14.79
CA TYR A 342 -10.34 -10.22 -13.54
C TYR A 342 -9.04 -9.64 -12.98
N ARG A 343 -8.06 -9.29 -13.85
CA ARG A 343 -6.80 -8.62 -13.51
C ARG A 343 -6.55 -7.47 -14.45
N VAL A 344 -6.66 -6.26 -13.93
CA VAL A 344 -6.55 -5.01 -14.68
C VAL A 344 -5.64 -4.02 -13.95
N HIS A 345 -5.04 -3.09 -14.70
CA HIS A 345 -4.08 -2.12 -14.15
C HIS A 345 -4.72 -1.03 -13.30
N HIS A 346 -5.98 -0.69 -13.56
CA HIS A 346 -6.74 0.25 -12.74
C HIS A 346 -8.18 -0.23 -12.57
N PHE A 347 -8.74 0.00 -11.40
CA PHE A 347 -10.12 -0.40 -11.08
C PHE A 347 -10.63 0.34 -9.83
N ASN A 348 -11.93 0.39 -9.65
CA ASN A 348 -12.54 0.91 -8.43
C ASN A 348 -12.75 -0.20 -7.40
N LYS A 349 -12.55 0.13 -6.14
CA LYS A 349 -12.73 -0.76 -4.99
C LYS A 349 -13.33 -0.01 -3.81
N VAL A 350 -14.31 -0.61 -3.15
CA VAL A 350 -14.80 -0.14 -1.84
C VAL A 350 -14.09 -0.94 -0.76
N GLU A 351 -13.40 -0.24 0.13
CA GLU A 351 -12.56 -0.81 1.18
C GLU A 351 -13.08 -0.43 2.55
N MET A 352 -13.19 -1.41 3.45
CA MET A 352 -13.42 -1.23 4.89
C MET A 352 -12.08 -1.25 5.62
N PHE A 353 -11.94 -0.40 6.62
CA PHE A 353 -10.77 -0.36 7.49
C PHE A 353 -11.18 -0.02 8.92
N ALA A 354 -10.65 -0.73 9.88
CA ALA A 354 -10.88 -0.44 11.28
C ALA A 354 -9.58 -0.25 12.06
N VAL A 355 -9.67 0.63 13.06
CA VAL A 355 -8.69 0.78 14.14
C VAL A 355 -9.36 0.31 15.40
N THR A 356 -8.75 -0.65 16.12
CA THR A 356 -9.28 -1.23 17.36
C THR A 356 -8.28 -1.04 18.51
N ALA A 357 -8.76 -1.13 19.74
CA ALA A 357 -7.89 -1.32 20.89
C ALA A 357 -7.27 -2.72 20.85
N ASP A 358 -6.36 -2.96 21.78
CA ASP A 358 -5.82 -4.26 22.18
C ASP A 358 -5.77 -4.34 23.70
N GLU A 359 -6.95 -4.44 24.33
CA GLU A 359 -7.09 -4.54 25.79
C GLU A 359 -7.26 -6.00 26.23
N THR A 360 -8.01 -6.78 25.46
CA THR A 360 -8.30 -8.20 25.72
C THR A 360 -7.56 -9.15 24.79
N GLY A 361 -7.01 -8.64 23.69
CA GLY A 361 -6.37 -9.40 22.62
C GLY A 361 -7.35 -10.02 21.62
N GLN A 362 -8.67 -9.73 21.73
CA GLN A 362 -9.71 -10.30 20.87
C GLN A 362 -10.34 -9.27 19.92
N GLU A 363 -10.21 -7.98 20.19
CA GLU A 363 -10.94 -6.91 19.51
C GLU A 363 -10.71 -6.90 18.00
N SER A 364 -9.47 -7.14 17.57
CA SER A 364 -9.15 -7.19 16.14
C SER A 364 -9.62 -8.49 15.45
N ALA A 365 -9.72 -9.59 16.19
CA ALA A 365 -10.29 -10.84 15.68
C ALA A 365 -11.80 -10.72 15.52
N GLU A 366 -12.49 -10.17 16.52
CA GLU A 366 -13.94 -9.89 16.47
C GLU A 366 -14.27 -8.91 15.34
N MET A 367 -13.41 -7.90 15.10
CA MET A 367 -13.57 -6.96 13.99
C MET A 367 -13.40 -7.63 12.62
N LEU A 368 -12.47 -8.57 12.47
CA LEU A 368 -12.33 -9.34 11.24
C LEU A 368 -13.58 -10.20 10.98
N ASP A 369 -14.11 -10.84 12.02
CA ASP A 369 -15.35 -11.64 11.92
C ASP A 369 -16.57 -10.77 11.56
N GLU A 370 -16.66 -9.54 12.11
CA GLU A 370 -17.66 -8.56 11.74
C GLU A 370 -17.54 -8.21 10.24
N PHE A 371 -16.32 -7.93 9.76
CA PHE A 371 -16.09 -7.58 8.35
C PHE A 371 -16.45 -8.71 7.40
N VAL A 372 -16.08 -9.94 7.73
CA VAL A 372 -16.47 -11.13 6.95
C VAL A 372 -18.00 -11.29 6.95
N SER A 373 -18.67 -11.04 8.07
CA SER A 373 -20.13 -11.09 8.16
C SER A 373 -20.80 -10.04 7.26
N LEU A 374 -20.26 -8.83 7.22
CA LEU A 374 -20.74 -7.77 6.33
C LEU A 374 -20.50 -8.09 4.84
N GLN A 375 -19.36 -8.68 4.50
CA GLN A 375 -19.08 -9.16 3.14
C GLN A 375 -20.10 -10.23 2.73
N LYS A 376 -20.40 -11.21 3.60
CA LYS A 376 -21.42 -12.24 3.36
C LYS A 376 -22.81 -11.63 3.19
N GLU A 377 -23.20 -10.64 3.99
CA GLU A 377 -24.47 -9.90 3.85
C GLU A 377 -24.56 -9.24 2.46
N LEU A 378 -23.53 -8.46 2.07
CA LEU A 378 -23.49 -7.76 0.80
C LEU A 378 -23.61 -8.70 -0.40
N PHE A 379 -22.86 -9.81 -0.40
CA PHE A 379 -22.83 -10.73 -1.53
C PHE A 379 -24.08 -11.63 -1.59
N SER A 380 -24.68 -11.93 -0.44
CA SER A 380 -25.97 -12.63 -0.37
C SER A 380 -27.12 -11.78 -0.90
N GLU A 381 -27.15 -10.47 -0.62
CA GLU A 381 -28.13 -9.56 -1.20
C GLU A 381 -27.98 -9.38 -2.72
N LEU A 382 -26.77 -9.60 -3.24
CA LEU A 382 -26.51 -9.65 -4.68
C LEU A 382 -26.80 -11.04 -5.29
N GLU A 383 -27.38 -11.95 -4.50
CA GLU A 383 -27.82 -13.29 -4.91
C GLU A 383 -26.67 -14.12 -5.53
N LEU A 384 -25.44 -13.98 -4.99
CA LEU A 384 -24.27 -14.74 -5.44
C LEU A 384 -24.11 -16.05 -4.67
N HIS A 385 -23.55 -17.06 -5.34
CA HIS A 385 -23.01 -18.24 -4.69
C HIS A 385 -21.51 -18.08 -4.48
N PHE A 386 -21.04 -18.24 -3.25
CA PHE A 386 -19.65 -18.03 -2.89
C PHE A 386 -19.19 -18.97 -1.76
N ARG A 387 -17.87 -19.04 -1.57
CA ARG A 387 -17.23 -19.73 -0.46
C ARG A 387 -16.35 -18.79 0.32
N VAL A 388 -16.28 -19.01 1.64
CA VAL A 388 -15.38 -18.32 2.56
C VAL A 388 -14.19 -19.23 2.86
N LEU A 389 -12.98 -18.71 2.69
CA LEU A 389 -11.73 -19.45 2.83
C LEU A 389 -10.89 -18.85 3.96
N ASP A 390 -10.35 -19.72 4.83
CA ASP A 390 -9.24 -19.37 5.71
C ASP A 390 -7.92 -19.59 4.94
N MET A 391 -7.19 -18.52 4.69
CA MET A 391 -6.07 -18.53 3.77
C MET A 391 -4.79 -19.04 4.44
N PRO A 392 -3.99 -19.86 3.72
CA PRO A 392 -2.77 -20.46 4.27
C PRO A 392 -1.62 -19.48 4.35
N THR A 393 -0.57 -19.89 5.06
CA THR A 393 0.61 -19.06 5.40
C THR A 393 1.27 -18.42 4.19
N GLN A 394 1.33 -19.10 3.04
CA GLN A 394 1.98 -18.55 1.84
C GLN A 394 1.12 -17.52 1.07
N GLU A 395 -0.16 -17.41 1.41
CA GLU A 395 -1.08 -16.41 0.83
C GLU A 395 -1.35 -15.22 1.79
N LEU A 396 -0.70 -15.20 2.95
CA LEU A 396 -0.69 -14.03 3.84
C LEU A 396 0.29 -12.97 3.30
N GLY A 397 -0.20 -11.78 3.04
CA GLY A 397 0.67 -10.60 2.86
C GLY A 397 1.47 -10.31 4.13
N ALA A 398 2.58 -9.59 4.02
CA ALA A 398 3.45 -9.31 5.17
C ALA A 398 2.71 -8.77 6.41
N PRO A 399 1.70 -7.87 6.31
CA PRO A 399 1.00 -7.33 7.48
C PRO A 399 -0.01 -8.29 8.10
N ALA A 400 -0.53 -9.28 7.35
CA ALA A 400 -1.64 -10.09 7.81
C ALA A 400 -1.21 -11.11 8.88
N TYR A 401 -1.84 -11.06 10.05
CA TYR A 401 -1.80 -12.07 11.09
C TYR A 401 -2.71 -13.25 10.74
N ARG A 402 -3.92 -12.96 10.22
CA ARG A 402 -4.89 -13.91 9.67
C ARG A 402 -5.61 -13.27 8.49
N LYS A 403 -5.99 -14.08 7.50
CA LYS A 403 -6.65 -13.60 6.29
C LYS A 403 -7.77 -14.56 5.89
N PHE A 404 -8.93 -13.98 5.56
CA PHE A 404 -10.03 -14.70 4.91
C PHE A 404 -10.25 -14.17 3.51
N ASP A 405 -10.45 -15.05 2.54
CA ASP A 405 -10.85 -14.70 1.18
C ASP A 405 -12.27 -15.18 0.92
N ILE A 406 -13.00 -14.45 0.10
CA ILE A 406 -14.30 -14.86 -0.42
C ILE A 406 -14.20 -14.99 -1.93
N GLU A 407 -14.57 -16.17 -2.41
CA GLU A 407 -14.57 -16.49 -3.83
C GLU A 407 -15.99 -16.80 -4.31
N ALA A 408 -16.44 -16.08 -5.33
CA ALA A 408 -17.72 -16.34 -5.98
C ALA A 408 -17.58 -17.37 -7.10
N TRP A 409 -18.63 -18.16 -7.28
CA TRP A 409 -18.76 -19.03 -8.44
C TRP A 409 -18.94 -18.19 -9.72
N MET A 410 -18.13 -18.46 -10.73
CA MET A 410 -18.16 -17.79 -12.04
C MET A 410 -18.55 -18.81 -13.13
N PRO A 411 -19.84 -18.86 -13.53
CA PRO A 411 -20.35 -19.89 -14.45
C PRO A 411 -19.67 -19.94 -15.81
N GLY A 412 -19.22 -18.79 -16.33
CA GLY A 412 -18.52 -18.72 -17.62
C GLY A 412 -17.13 -19.33 -17.61
N ARG A 413 -16.55 -19.51 -16.41
CA ARG A 413 -15.24 -20.14 -16.17
C ARG A 413 -15.35 -21.56 -15.61
N ASP A 414 -16.53 -21.93 -15.14
CA ASP A 414 -16.77 -23.17 -14.37
C ASP A 414 -15.83 -23.31 -13.15
N SER A 415 -15.55 -22.20 -12.46
CA SER A 415 -14.65 -22.16 -11.31
C SER A 415 -14.97 -21.00 -10.36
N TYR A 416 -14.49 -21.12 -9.11
CA TYR A 416 -14.51 -20.01 -8.17
C TYR A 416 -13.45 -18.96 -8.52
N GLY A 417 -13.70 -17.70 -8.19
CA GLY A 417 -12.76 -16.62 -8.31
C GLY A 417 -12.89 -15.63 -7.15
N GLU A 418 -11.76 -15.20 -6.61
CA GLU A 418 -11.69 -14.25 -5.50
C GLU A 418 -12.39 -12.93 -5.87
N ILE A 419 -13.38 -12.55 -5.07
CA ILE A 419 -14.12 -11.28 -5.17
C ILE A 419 -13.83 -10.35 -4.01
N SER A 420 -13.31 -10.88 -2.91
CA SER A 420 -13.08 -10.12 -1.69
C SER A 420 -12.05 -10.80 -0.80
N SER A 421 -11.41 -10.02 0.07
CA SER A 421 -10.52 -10.49 1.12
C SER A 421 -10.67 -9.64 2.38
N GLY A 422 -10.31 -10.21 3.54
CA GLY A 422 -10.22 -9.49 4.81
C GLY A 422 -8.99 -9.94 5.60
N SER A 423 -8.29 -9.01 6.24
CA SER A 423 -7.07 -9.29 6.99
C SER A 423 -7.08 -8.59 8.35
N ASN A 424 -6.72 -9.34 9.39
CA ASN A 424 -6.31 -8.79 10.67
C ASN A 424 -4.80 -8.54 10.63
N CYS A 425 -4.40 -7.29 10.78
CA CYS A 425 -2.99 -6.89 10.75
C CYS A 425 -2.40 -6.68 12.15
N THR A 426 -3.18 -6.88 13.22
CA THR A 426 -2.79 -6.59 14.60
C THR A 426 -2.09 -5.21 14.70
N ASP A 427 -0.98 -5.09 15.40
CA ASP A 427 -0.21 -3.86 15.54
C ASP A 427 0.87 -3.65 14.46
N TYR A 428 0.93 -4.48 13.43
CA TYR A 428 1.95 -4.42 12.38
C TYR A 428 2.05 -3.04 11.70
N GLN A 429 0.89 -2.52 11.26
CA GLN A 429 0.82 -1.21 10.59
C GLN A 429 1.00 -0.10 11.60
N SER A 430 0.44 -0.24 12.77
CA SER A 430 0.47 0.77 13.84
C SER A 430 1.87 1.04 14.36
N ARG A 431 2.69 0.00 14.56
CA ARG A 431 4.10 0.15 14.94
C ARG A 431 4.96 0.81 13.86
N ARG A 432 4.56 0.70 12.59
CA ARG A 432 5.27 1.30 11.45
C ARG A 432 4.80 2.72 11.16
N LEU A 433 3.51 2.97 11.26
CA LEU A 433 2.87 4.25 10.94
C LEU A 433 2.55 5.11 12.18
N ASN A 434 2.97 4.65 13.38
CA ASN A 434 2.71 5.33 14.65
C ASN A 434 1.21 5.63 14.85
N ILE A 435 0.37 4.59 14.69
CA ILE A 435 -1.08 4.67 14.94
C ILE A 435 -1.34 4.20 16.36
N LEU A 436 -1.80 5.10 17.21
CA LEU A 436 -1.91 4.86 18.65
C LEU A 436 -3.36 5.00 19.12
N TYR A 437 -3.63 4.49 20.31
CA TYR A 437 -4.81 4.88 21.08
C TYR A 437 -4.42 5.30 22.48
N GLU A 438 -5.18 6.24 23.02
CA GLU A 438 -4.98 6.79 24.37
C GLU A 438 -5.93 6.10 25.33
N LYS A 439 -5.37 5.44 26.33
CA LYS A 439 -6.10 4.85 27.46
C LYS A 439 -6.66 5.93 28.39
N GLU A 440 -7.65 5.57 29.20
CA GLU A 440 -8.26 6.49 30.20
C GLU A 440 -7.23 7.14 31.15
N ASN A 441 -6.11 6.47 31.40
CA ASN A 441 -5.01 6.97 32.24
C ASN A 441 -3.99 7.85 31.48
N GLY A 442 -4.24 8.19 30.21
CA GLY A 442 -3.39 9.02 29.37
C GLY A 442 -2.18 8.30 28.74
N PHE A 443 -2.03 6.98 28.95
CA PHE A 443 -0.96 6.21 28.30
C PHE A 443 -1.34 5.86 26.87
N LEU A 444 -0.37 6.00 25.95
CA LEU A 444 -0.51 5.62 24.56
C LEU A 444 -0.12 4.15 24.35
N ARG A 445 -0.87 3.45 23.48
CA ARG A 445 -0.57 2.09 23.02
C ARG A 445 -0.75 2.00 21.53
N TYR A 446 -0.07 1.04 20.89
CA TYR A 446 -0.29 0.71 19.49
C TYR A 446 -1.68 0.12 19.32
N ALA A 447 -2.42 0.67 18.35
CA ALA A 447 -3.72 0.15 17.98
C ALA A 447 -3.56 -1.10 17.10
N HIS A 448 -4.60 -1.92 16.98
CA HIS A 448 -4.68 -2.94 15.95
C HIS A 448 -5.42 -2.40 14.73
N THR A 449 -5.09 -2.92 13.55
CA THR A 449 -5.74 -2.57 12.29
C THR A 449 -6.33 -3.80 11.63
N VAL A 450 -7.51 -3.62 11.05
CA VAL A 450 -8.21 -4.65 10.27
C VAL A 450 -8.67 -4.01 8.96
N ASN A 451 -8.47 -4.70 7.84
CA ASN A 451 -8.96 -4.24 6.54
C ASN A 451 -9.75 -5.32 5.83
N ALA A 452 -10.71 -4.93 5.01
CA ALA A 452 -11.42 -5.86 4.15
C ALA A 452 -12.00 -5.16 2.92
N THR A 453 -12.00 -5.85 1.79
CA THR A 453 -12.66 -5.40 0.57
C THR A 453 -14.15 -5.61 0.68
N ALA A 454 -14.94 -4.53 0.66
CA ALA A 454 -16.40 -4.63 0.58
C ALA A 454 -16.88 -4.90 -0.85
N CYS A 455 -16.23 -4.33 -1.86
CA CYS A 455 -16.57 -4.57 -3.27
C CYS A 455 -15.39 -4.27 -4.20
N ALA A 456 -14.81 -5.31 -4.79
CA ALA A 456 -13.89 -5.18 -5.92
C ALA A 456 -14.71 -5.09 -7.21
N ILE A 457 -14.96 -3.88 -7.70
CA ILE A 457 -15.96 -3.60 -8.75
C ILE A 457 -15.82 -4.46 -10.00
N PRO A 458 -14.64 -4.63 -10.64
CA PRO A 458 -14.56 -5.44 -11.86
C PRO A 458 -14.91 -6.91 -11.63
N ARG A 459 -14.43 -7.51 -10.53
CA ARG A 459 -14.72 -8.91 -10.21
C ARG A 459 -16.18 -9.12 -9.80
N MET A 460 -16.79 -8.12 -9.15
CA MET A 460 -18.22 -8.12 -8.86
C MET A 460 -19.04 -8.01 -10.14
N ILE A 461 -18.63 -7.18 -11.11
CA ILE A 461 -19.27 -7.12 -12.44
C ILE A 461 -19.18 -8.48 -13.14
N ILE A 462 -18.04 -9.18 -13.09
CA ILE A 462 -17.90 -10.55 -13.63
C ILE A 462 -18.96 -11.46 -13.00
N SER A 463 -18.97 -11.53 -11.68
CA SER A 463 -19.85 -12.42 -10.93
C SER A 463 -21.32 -12.15 -11.23
N LEU A 464 -21.74 -10.88 -11.27
CA LEU A 464 -23.12 -10.50 -11.58
C LEU A 464 -23.52 -10.83 -13.01
N LEU A 465 -22.68 -10.50 -13.99
CA LEU A 465 -22.97 -10.79 -15.40
C LEU A 465 -23.08 -12.30 -15.65
N GLU A 466 -22.18 -13.08 -15.09
CA GLU A 466 -22.14 -14.51 -15.30
C GLU A 466 -23.21 -15.28 -14.52
N THR A 467 -23.52 -14.85 -13.27
CA THR A 467 -24.56 -15.50 -12.44
C THR A 467 -25.97 -15.20 -12.92
N HIS A 468 -26.26 -13.97 -13.34
CA HIS A 468 -27.61 -13.51 -13.63
C HIS A 468 -27.94 -13.44 -15.12
N GLN A 469 -27.14 -14.09 -15.97
CA GLN A 469 -27.38 -14.14 -17.40
C GLN A 469 -28.61 -14.98 -17.75
N THR A 470 -29.34 -14.58 -18.79
CA THR A 470 -30.46 -15.32 -19.33
C THR A 470 -30.12 -15.99 -20.67
N ARG A 471 -30.95 -16.97 -21.07
CA ARG A 471 -30.82 -17.65 -22.38
C ARG A 471 -30.84 -16.68 -23.55
N GLU A 472 -31.62 -15.61 -23.47
CA GLU A 472 -31.75 -14.57 -24.51
C GLU A 472 -30.54 -13.61 -24.55
N GLY A 473 -29.62 -13.74 -23.58
CA GLY A 473 -28.40 -12.92 -23.49
C GLY A 473 -28.61 -11.57 -22.81
N ALA A 474 -29.70 -11.39 -22.06
CA ALA A 474 -29.87 -10.31 -21.09
C ALA A 474 -29.25 -10.69 -19.74
N VAL A 475 -29.11 -9.75 -18.82
CA VAL A 475 -28.69 -9.99 -17.43
C VAL A 475 -29.72 -9.39 -16.49
N LEU A 476 -30.21 -10.17 -15.55
CA LEU A 476 -31.12 -9.71 -14.51
C LEU A 476 -30.32 -8.92 -13.45
N VAL A 477 -30.87 -7.84 -12.96
CA VAL A 477 -30.26 -7.06 -11.88
C VAL A 477 -30.84 -7.52 -10.56
N PRO A 478 -30.00 -7.94 -9.58
CA PRO A 478 -30.46 -8.33 -8.24
C PRO A 478 -31.36 -7.26 -7.62
N LYS A 479 -32.41 -7.68 -6.92
CA LYS A 479 -33.41 -6.76 -6.36
C LYS A 479 -32.80 -5.66 -5.50
N ALA A 480 -31.82 -6.00 -4.66
CA ALA A 480 -31.13 -5.04 -3.80
C ALA A 480 -30.35 -3.96 -4.59
N LEU A 481 -29.92 -4.28 -5.81
CA LEU A 481 -29.17 -3.36 -6.67
C LEU A 481 -30.05 -2.51 -7.58
N GLN A 482 -31.31 -2.91 -7.84
CA GLN A 482 -32.24 -2.20 -8.73
C GLN A 482 -32.45 -0.72 -8.37
N PRO A 483 -32.61 -0.32 -7.09
CA PRO A 483 -32.77 1.10 -6.73
C PRO A 483 -31.57 1.96 -7.15
N TYR A 484 -30.37 1.41 -7.11
CA TYR A 484 -29.12 2.09 -7.47
C TYR A 484 -28.86 2.04 -8.97
N PHE A 485 -29.23 0.94 -9.63
CA PHE A 485 -29.07 0.76 -11.06
C PHE A 485 -30.18 1.42 -11.88
N GLY A 486 -31.41 1.45 -11.38
CA GLY A 486 -32.56 2.08 -12.02
C GLY A 486 -33.20 1.26 -13.14
N ALA A 487 -33.02 -0.07 -13.17
CA ALA A 487 -33.69 -1.00 -14.06
C ALA A 487 -33.56 -2.45 -13.50
N GLU A 488 -34.49 -3.31 -13.93
CA GLU A 488 -34.52 -4.72 -13.51
C GLU A 488 -33.64 -5.62 -14.41
N ARG A 489 -33.32 -5.17 -15.62
CA ARG A 489 -32.59 -5.97 -16.62
C ARG A 489 -31.58 -5.10 -17.38
N ILE A 490 -30.50 -5.75 -17.80
CA ILE A 490 -29.53 -5.22 -18.74
C ILE A 490 -29.78 -5.90 -20.07
N GLU A 491 -30.10 -5.11 -21.08
CA GLU A 491 -30.41 -5.57 -22.44
C GLU A 491 -29.49 -4.90 -23.47
N LYS A 492 -29.58 -5.35 -24.73
CA LYS A 492 -28.85 -4.72 -25.81
C LYS A 492 -29.17 -3.23 -25.90
N PRO A 493 -28.15 -2.37 -26.01
CA PRO A 493 -28.39 -0.94 -26.12
C PRO A 493 -29.02 -0.59 -27.47
N THR A 494 -29.79 0.51 -27.48
CA THR A 494 -30.40 1.06 -28.72
C THR A 494 -29.39 1.74 -29.66
N TYR A 495 -28.22 2.11 -29.13
CA TYR A 495 -27.15 2.73 -29.91
C TYR A 495 -26.32 1.68 -30.66
N GLY A 496 -25.90 2.01 -31.89
CA GLY A 496 -25.13 1.11 -32.75
C GLY A 496 -23.71 0.81 -32.21
N PRO A 497 -23.15 -0.36 -32.54
CA PRO A 497 -21.78 -0.70 -32.18
C PRO A 497 -20.76 0.19 -32.93
N LEU A 498 -19.62 0.44 -32.26
CA LEU A 498 -18.49 1.12 -32.87
C LEU A 498 -17.86 0.23 -33.96
N LYS A 499 -17.57 0.81 -35.13
CA LYS A 499 -16.80 0.14 -36.18
C LYS A 499 -15.32 0.48 -36.03
N TYR A 500 -14.48 -0.56 -35.95
CA TYR A 500 -13.04 -0.37 -35.95
C TYR A 500 -12.56 -0.01 -37.35
N ILE A 501 -11.87 1.12 -37.49
CA ILE A 501 -11.33 1.63 -38.78
C ILE A 501 -9.79 1.75 -38.76
N GLY A 502 -9.13 1.06 -37.82
CA GLY A 502 -7.67 1.06 -37.66
C GLY A 502 -6.94 0.33 -38.80
N PRO A 503 -5.59 0.31 -38.78
CA PRO A 503 -4.79 -0.17 -39.94
C PRO A 503 -4.91 -1.69 -40.20
N ASN A 504 -5.17 -2.50 -39.19
CA ASN A 504 -5.18 -3.98 -39.29
C ASN A 504 -6.61 -4.52 -39.48
N GLN A 505 -7.31 -4.07 -40.49
CA GLN A 505 -8.67 -4.52 -40.78
C GLN A 505 -8.76 -5.14 -42.21
N GLN A 506 -9.72 -6.04 -42.39
CA GLN A 506 -9.92 -6.71 -43.70
C GLN A 506 -10.38 -5.77 -44.78
N HIS A 507 -11.15 -4.71 -44.47
CA HIS A 507 -11.65 -3.72 -45.42
C HIS A 507 -11.10 -2.34 -45.08
N LYS A 508 -10.46 -1.68 -46.03
CA LYS A 508 -10.00 -0.28 -45.90
C LYS A 508 -11.18 0.66 -46.14
N TYR A 509 -11.44 1.54 -45.19
CA TYR A 509 -12.42 2.61 -45.34
C TYR A 509 -11.78 3.83 -46.04
N GLN A 510 -12.56 4.53 -46.87
CA GLN A 510 -12.13 5.81 -47.43
C GLN A 510 -12.01 6.84 -46.28
N ARG A 511 -10.88 7.52 -46.21
CA ARG A 511 -10.64 8.58 -45.24
C ARG A 511 -11.01 9.94 -45.84
N PRO A 512 -11.60 10.88 -45.04
CA PRO A 512 -11.81 12.25 -45.48
C PRO A 512 -10.49 12.87 -45.97
N GLY A 513 -10.47 13.54 -47.12
CA GLY A 513 -9.30 14.26 -47.64
C GLY A 513 -8.30 13.42 -48.45
N THR A 514 -8.47 12.12 -48.61
CA THR A 514 -7.70 11.34 -49.59
C THR A 514 -8.45 11.36 -50.94
N SER A 515 -8.19 12.38 -51.76
CA SER A 515 -8.56 12.31 -53.18
C SER A 515 -7.71 11.22 -53.83
N ASN A 516 -8.36 10.19 -54.34
CA ASN A 516 -7.72 9.22 -55.23
C ASN A 516 -7.38 9.91 -56.58
N THR A 517 -6.27 10.62 -56.64
CA THR A 517 -5.62 10.90 -57.92
C THR A 517 -4.85 9.63 -58.30
N ILE A 518 -5.55 8.67 -58.86
CA ILE A 518 -4.90 7.61 -59.63
C ILE A 518 -4.53 8.29 -60.98
N THR A 519 -3.35 8.85 -61.02
CA THR A 519 -2.69 9.06 -62.33
C THR A 519 -2.29 7.69 -62.84
N ARG A 520 -3.11 7.15 -63.72
CA ARG A 520 -2.66 6.14 -64.70
C ARG A 520 -1.74 6.88 -65.69
N ASP A 521 -0.45 6.79 -65.44
CA ASP A 521 0.53 7.06 -66.46
C ASP A 521 0.96 5.74 -67.13
N ARG A 522 0.99 5.78 -68.41
CA ARG A 522 1.16 4.75 -69.46
C ARG A 522 2.49 3.98 -69.34
#